data_50d7297609d7cd9aa131d5d409ef1d99
#
_entry.id   50d7297609d7cd9aa131d5d409ef1d99
#
_cell.length_a   1.000
_cell.length_b   1.000
_cell.length_c   1.000
_cell.angle_alpha   90.00
_cell.angle_beta   90.00
_cell.angle_gamma   90.00
#
_symmetry.space_group_name_H-M   'P 1'
#
loop_
_entity.id
_entity.type
_entity.pdbx_description
1 polymer ?
#
loop_
_entity_poly.entity_id
_entity_poly.type
_entity_poly.pdbx_seq_one_letter_code
_entity_poly.pdbx_strand_id
1 'polypeptide(L)'
;MAFVIRLGLCWFALLALAGCQTNDFNAESYAELDQRYDVVIRRDVRGVPHVLGATDPDTAFGFAYAQAEDNWQLIEDAMPFYRGNSAVYSGMDGAVTDYLVKWLGLWETVHENYKWDLSPDTRAYVEAYADGLNFYAATHPDKVDESKLPVTAKDVVVGHMLRHLLFYGFDGVVREVNKAERQRDISTPSEAMAVPADAKEITLGGLPIGSNAFAIAPHFSEEGATRLAINSHQPTTGPVAWYEAHIQSKTGLNVMGGLFPGSPSISVGFTENIAWGATVNRPDLVDVYVLEVNPDNEYQYRLDGEWRDLERDEVDIKLTLWGFLPWTVSREVLASEHGPVLRTEHGTYAIRYAGMGELRQVEQWYRMNRATNFSEWREAMAMKSFASFNFAYADKEGNIMFLHNSLTPRRDPRYGWSQYLPGDDSSLIWKETLGFSQLPQVVNPASGYVHSANQTPFNVTAEADNPKLENYKPGHGFQMDMTNRAQ
;
A
#
# COMPACT_ATOMS: atom_id res chain seq x y z
N MET A 1 -66.60 46.42 -3.35
CA MET A 1 -66.38 45.11 -2.83
C MET A 1 -64.87 44.83 -2.86
N ALA A 2 -64.17 45.05 -1.75
CA ALA A 2 -62.73 44.97 -1.65
C ALA A 2 -62.36 43.61 -1.07
N PHE A 3 -61.56 42.87 -1.82
CA PHE A 3 -60.99 41.59 -1.35
C PHE A 3 -59.61 41.85 -0.78
N VAL A 4 -59.47 41.67 0.54
CA VAL A 4 -58.23 41.77 1.27
C VAL A 4 -57.54 40.39 1.24
N ILE A 5 -56.41 40.25 0.54
CA ILE A 5 -55.57 39.07 0.61
C ILE A 5 -54.57 39.28 1.74
N ARG A 6 -54.72 38.49 2.81
CA ARG A 6 -53.70 38.34 3.88
C ARG A 6 -52.60 37.40 3.40
N LEU A 7 -51.40 37.92 3.16
CA LEU A 7 -50.17 37.13 3.05
C LEU A 7 -49.78 36.71 4.45
N GLY A 8 -49.94 35.41 4.73
CA GLY A 8 -49.34 34.77 5.88
C GLY A 8 -47.87 34.48 5.58
N LEU A 9 -46.95 35.15 6.26
CA LEU A 9 -45.55 34.78 6.30
C LEU A 9 -45.40 33.48 7.13
N CYS A 10 -45.24 32.34 6.46
CA CYS A 10 -44.70 31.14 7.10
C CYS A 10 -43.19 31.31 7.19
N TRP A 11 -42.71 31.57 8.38
CA TRP A 11 -41.33 31.38 8.73
C TRP A 11 -41.07 29.86 8.83
N PHE A 12 -40.51 29.27 7.77
CA PHE A 12 -39.87 27.99 7.89
C PHE A 12 -38.50 28.25 8.52
N ALA A 13 -38.40 27.97 9.82
CA ALA A 13 -37.14 27.80 10.48
C ALA A 13 -36.56 26.48 9.94
N LEU A 14 -35.68 26.55 8.95
CA LEU A 14 -34.76 25.50 8.61
C LEU A 14 -33.82 25.33 9.81
N LEU A 15 -34.16 24.42 10.71
CA LEU A 15 -33.19 23.79 11.59
C LEU A 15 -32.28 22.95 10.65
N ALA A 16 -31.21 23.58 10.17
CA ALA A 16 -30.04 22.86 9.71
C ALA A 16 -29.52 22.09 10.94
N LEU A 17 -29.91 20.83 11.06
CA LEU A 17 -29.15 19.87 11.81
C LEU A 17 -27.82 19.72 11.06
N ALA A 18 -26.91 20.66 11.31
CA ALA A 18 -25.50 20.40 11.12
C ALA A 18 -25.24 19.20 12.03
N GLY A 19 -25.14 18.01 11.44
CA GLY A 19 -24.51 16.88 12.08
C GLY A 19 -23.08 17.32 12.37
N CYS A 20 -22.85 17.89 13.55
CA CYS A 20 -21.53 17.96 14.12
C CYS A 20 -21.05 16.51 14.12
N GLN A 21 -20.13 16.16 13.22
CA GLN A 21 -19.18 15.09 13.52
C GLN A 21 -18.51 15.58 14.82
N THR A 22 -18.91 15.00 15.93
CA THR A 22 -18.19 15.19 17.19
C THR A 22 -16.79 14.69 16.89
N ASN A 23 -15.84 15.61 16.87
CA ASN A 23 -14.43 15.25 16.83
C ASN A 23 -14.17 14.54 18.16
N ASP A 24 -13.95 13.23 18.14
CA ASP A 24 -13.70 12.43 19.33
C ASP A 24 -12.30 12.67 19.92
N PHE A 25 -11.56 13.64 19.37
CA PHE A 25 -10.25 14.03 19.89
C PHE A 25 -10.40 14.78 21.20
N ASN A 26 -10.00 14.11 22.30
CA ASN A 26 -9.94 14.70 23.63
C ASN A 26 -8.47 14.95 23.99
N ALA A 27 -8.00 16.18 23.77
CA ALA A 27 -6.61 16.57 24.01
C ALA A 27 -6.15 16.28 25.45
N GLU A 28 -7.00 16.49 26.47
CA GLU A 28 -6.64 16.21 27.87
C GLU A 28 -6.34 14.72 28.07
N SER A 29 -7.21 13.84 27.55
CA SER A 29 -7.03 12.39 27.64
C SER A 29 -5.78 11.90 26.89
N TYR A 30 -5.51 12.47 25.73
CA TYR A 30 -4.32 12.11 24.94
C TYR A 30 -3.04 12.68 25.55
N ALA A 31 -3.08 13.83 26.22
CA ALA A 31 -1.92 14.41 26.92
C ALA A 31 -1.45 13.60 28.13
N GLU A 32 -2.29 12.69 28.66
CA GLU A 32 -1.94 11.80 29.77
C GLU A 32 -1.34 10.45 29.33
N LEU A 33 -1.24 10.20 28.02
CA LEU A 33 -0.76 8.91 27.51
C LEU A 33 0.70 8.62 27.86
N ASP A 34 1.54 9.63 28.12
CA ASP A 34 2.91 9.45 28.57
C ASP A 34 3.00 8.64 29.88
N GLN A 35 1.94 8.64 30.69
CA GLN A 35 1.89 7.85 31.94
C GLN A 35 1.70 6.34 31.69
N ARG A 36 1.30 5.95 30.45
CA ARG A 36 1.04 4.56 30.06
C ARG A 36 2.23 3.90 29.40
N TYR A 37 3.17 4.69 28.86
CA TYR A 37 4.26 4.21 28.03
C TYR A 37 5.61 4.53 28.66
N ASP A 38 6.47 3.52 28.78
CA ASP A 38 7.85 3.64 29.30
C ASP A 38 8.83 3.70 28.12
N VAL A 39 9.14 4.90 27.65
CA VAL A 39 9.98 5.11 26.48
C VAL A 39 10.92 6.31 26.67
N VAL A 40 12.12 6.20 26.10
CA VAL A 40 13.12 7.28 26.05
C VAL A 40 13.50 7.52 24.59
N ILE A 41 13.44 8.78 24.16
CA ILE A 41 13.91 9.22 22.85
C ILE A 41 15.22 9.99 23.05
N ARG A 42 16.24 9.59 22.30
CA ARG A 42 17.53 10.30 22.22
C ARG A 42 17.82 10.61 20.77
N ARG A 43 18.47 11.73 20.51
CA ARG A 43 18.90 12.08 19.15
C ARG A 43 20.43 12.11 19.09
N ASP A 44 20.97 11.55 18.04
CA ASP A 44 22.41 11.63 17.78
C ASP A 44 22.82 13.03 17.29
N VAL A 45 24.09 13.22 16.96
CA VAL A 45 24.65 14.50 16.48
C VAL A 45 24.10 14.92 15.11
N ARG A 46 23.41 14.03 14.38
CA ARG A 46 22.76 14.27 13.10
C ARG A 46 21.26 14.47 13.23
N GLY A 47 20.72 14.34 14.46
CA GLY A 47 19.29 14.44 14.75
C GLY A 47 18.52 13.13 14.57
N VAL A 48 19.17 12.01 14.19
CA VAL A 48 18.50 10.71 14.04
C VAL A 48 17.96 10.25 15.39
N PRO A 49 16.66 9.92 15.51
CA PRO A 49 16.11 9.46 16.78
C PRO A 49 16.49 8.00 17.07
N HIS A 50 16.87 7.78 18.32
CA HIS A 50 17.04 6.48 18.94
C HIS A 50 15.96 6.32 20.00
N VAL A 51 14.99 5.45 19.73
CA VAL A 51 13.80 5.24 20.57
C VAL A 51 13.96 3.95 21.34
N LEU A 52 13.98 4.02 22.67
CA LEU A 52 14.11 2.85 23.54
C LEU A 52 12.89 2.71 24.43
N GLY A 53 12.04 1.71 24.17
CA GLY A 53 10.88 1.36 24.98
C GLY A 53 11.10 0.16 25.90
N ALA A 54 10.28 0.03 26.93
CA ALA A 54 10.24 -1.18 27.76
C ALA A 54 9.66 -2.37 26.97
N THR A 55 8.65 -2.12 26.17
CA THR A 55 8.00 -3.08 25.27
C THR A 55 8.00 -2.55 23.84
N ASP A 56 7.56 -3.38 22.88
CA ASP A 56 7.39 -2.92 21.49
C ASP A 56 6.31 -1.83 21.36
N PRO A 57 5.13 -1.93 22.03
CA PRO A 57 4.17 -0.83 22.07
C PRO A 57 4.75 0.47 22.63
N ASP A 58 5.54 0.42 23.73
CA ASP A 58 6.20 1.61 24.26
C ASP A 58 7.13 2.24 23.20
N THR A 59 7.88 1.38 22.49
CA THR A 59 8.76 1.84 21.41
C THR A 59 7.96 2.46 20.26
N ALA A 60 6.83 1.87 19.86
CA ALA A 60 5.97 2.40 18.82
C ALA A 60 5.39 3.77 19.16
N PHE A 61 4.95 3.97 20.40
CA PHE A 61 4.49 5.25 20.91
C PHE A 61 5.57 6.34 20.79
N GLY A 62 6.76 6.09 21.33
CA GLY A 62 7.86 7.05 21.26
C GLY A 62 8.34 7.28 19.82
N PHE A 63 8.29 6.25 18.98
CA PHE A 63 8.68 6.36 17.58
C PHE A 63 7.71 7.23 16.78
N ALA A 64 6.41 7.11 17.03
CA ALA A 64 5.40 7.98 16.45
C ALA A 64 5.61 9.44 16.85
N TYR A 65 5.87 9.69 18.13
CA TYR A 65 6.18 11.02 18.65
C TYR A 65 7.41 11.62 17.98
N ALA A 66 8.52 10.87 17.88
CA ALA A 66 9.75 11.34 17.23
C ALA A 66 9.55 11.69 15.75
N GLN A 67 8.75 10.89 15.02
CA GLN A 67 8.38 11.21 13.64
C GLN A 67 7.51 12.46 13.55
N ALA A 68 6.58 12.64 14.48
CA ALA A 68 5.71 13.81 14.54
C ALA A 68 6.50 15.11 14.83
N GLU A 69 7.50 15.08 15.72
CA GLU A 69 8.39 16.22 15.96
C GLU A 69 9.04 16.73 14.65
N ASP A 70 9.42 15.81 13.77
CA ASP A 70 10.18 16.14 12.56
C ASP A 70 9.28 16.31 11.30
N ASN A 71 8.13 15.62 11.23
CA ASN A 71 7.35 15.47 10.00
C ASN A 71 5.83 15.55 10.21
N TRP A 72 5.34 16.24 11.24
CA TRP A 72 3.91 16.28 11.55
C TRP A 72 3.04 16.65 10.36
N GLN A 73 3.37 17.75 9.70
CA GLN A 73 2.58 18.23 8.56
C GLN A 73 2.40 17.16 7.47
N LEU A 74 3.47 16.39 7.20
CA LEU A 74 3.45 15.34 6.20
C LEU A 74 2.57 14.16 6.63
N ILE A 75 2.61 13.80 7.91
CA ILE A 75 1.78 12.74 8.50
C ILE A 75 0.32 13.18 8.53
N GLU A 76 0.06 14.39 9.00
CA GLU A 76 -1.29 14.97 9.09
C GLU A 76 -1.96 15.10 7.72
N ASP A 77 -1.23 15.57 6.69
CA ASP A 77 -1.75 15.73 5.34
C ASP A 77 -2.07 14.41 4.63
N ALA A 78 -1.50 13.30 5.11
CA ALA A 78 -1.83 11.99 4.59
C ALA A 78 -3.15 11.42 5.16
N MET A 79 -3.62 11.88 6.32
CA MET A 79 -4.84 11.35 6.96
C MET A 79 -6.10 11.52 6.11
N PRO A 80 -6.38 12.69 5.51
CA PRO A 80 -7.53 12.82 4.61
C PRO A 80 -7.50 11.87 3.43
N PHE A 81 -6.32 11.61 2.87
CA PHE A 81 -6.16 10.64 1.80
C PHE A 81 -6.50 9.22 2.25
N TYR A 82 -5.96 8.77 3.37
CA TYR A 82 -6.24 7.43 3.90
C TYR A 82 -7.73 7.23 4.23
N ARG A 83 -8.40 8.28 4.67
CA ARG A 83 -9.82 8.27 5.04
C ARG A 83 -10.79 8.44 3.86
N GLY A 84 -10.29 8.80 2.67
CA GLY A 84 -11.14 9.15 1.54
C GLY A 84 -12.00 10.39 1.83
N ASN A 85 -11.39 11.41 2.43
CA ASN A 85 -12.01 12.70 2.73
C ASN A 85 -11.12 13.92 2.38
N SER A 86 -10.18 13.74 1.45
CA SER A 86 -9.28 14.79 0.94
C SER A 86 -10.03 15.98 0.37
N ALA A 87 -11.20 15.75 -0.25
CA ALA A 87 -12.00 16.80 -0.88
C ALA A 87 -12.57 17.82 0.12
N VAL A 88 -12.67 17.47 1.40
CA VAL A 88 -13.04 18.42 2.46
C VAL A 88 -12.00 19.54 2.55
N TYR A 89 -10.74 19.24 2.31
CA TYR A 89 -9.60 20.17 2.45
C TYR A 89 -9.15 20.77 1.11
N SER A 90 -9.20 19.98 0.02
CA SER A 90 -8.69 20.35 -1.31
C SER A 90 -9.79 20.55 -2.37
N GLY A 91 -11.06 20.46 -1.99
CA GLY A 91 -12.18 20.63 -2.91
C GLY A 91 -12.24 19.54 -3.98
N MET A 92 -12.50 19.95 -5.22
CA MET A 92 -12.64 19.00 -6.34
C MET A 92 -11.38 18.17 -6.62
N ASP A 93 -10.20 18.69 -6.30
CA ASP A 93 -8.93 17.98 -6.55
C ASP A 93 -8.80 16.71 -5.70
N GLY A 94 -9.37 16.72 -4.48
CA GLY A 94 -9.41 15.55 -3.61
C GLY A 94 -10.51 14.53 -3.95
N ALA A 95 -11.55 14.95 -4.68
CA ALA A 95 -12.75 14.13 -4.88
C ALA A 95 -12.48 12.81 -5.64
N VAL A 96 -11.57 12.83 -6.60
CA VAL A 96 -11.18 11.63 -7.36
C VAL A 96 -10.47 10.62 -6.45
N THR A 97 -9.60 11.11 -5.58
CA THR A 97 -8.88 10.31 -4.59
C THR A 97 -9.83 9.70 -3.57
N ASP A 98 -10.77 10.50 -3.06
CA ASP A 98 -11.78 10.04 -2.10
C ASP A 98 -12.69 8.97 -2.72
N TYR A 99 -13.09 9.17 -3.97
CA TYR A 99 -13.84 8.15 -4.70
C TYR A 99 -13.03 6.85 -4.83
N LEU A 100 -11.75 6.93 -5.17
CA LEU A 100 -10.88 5.76 -5.32
C LEU A 100 -10.80 4.94 -4.02
N VAL A 101 -10.57 5.59 -2.87
CA VAL A 101 -10.48 4.91 -1.57
C VAL A 101 -11.78 4.20 -1.23
N LYS A 102 -12.94 4.83 -1.49
CA LYS A 102 -14.26 4.28 -1.24
C LYS A 102 -14.62 3.15 -2.23
N TRP A 103 -14.33 3.37 -3.50
CA TRP A 103 -14.56 2.37 -4.56
C TRP A 103 -13.76 1.08 -4.34
N LEU A 104 -12.57 1.16 -3.74
CA LEU A 104 -11.75 -0.01 -3.39
C LEU A 104 -12.24 -0.75 -2.15
N GLY A 105 -13.17 -0.19 -1.36
CA GLY A 105 -13.69 -0.82 -0.16
C GLY A 105 -12.64 -1.05 0.93
N LEU A 106 -11.61 -0.17 1.03
CA LEU A 106 -10.49 -0.40 1.93
C LEU A 106 -10.89 -0.31 3.40
N TRP A 107 -11.76 0.65 3.73
CA TRP A 107 -12.24 0.83 5.10
C TRP A 107 -13.16 -0.30 5.54
N GLU A 108 -14.02 -0.78 4.67
CA GLU A 108 -14.89 -1.93 4.87
C GLU A 108 -14.03 -3.16 5.18
N THR A 109 -13.02 -3.43 4.35
CA THR A 109 -12.04 -4.51 4.57
C THR A 109 -11.37 -4.42 5.95
N VAL A 110 -10.89 -3.23 6.32
CA VAL A 110 -10.22 -3.03 7.61
C VAL A 110 -11.20 -3.11 8.77
N HIS A 111 -12.42 -2.57 8.64
CA HIS A 111 -13.43 -2.66 9.70
C HIS A 111 -13.82 -4.09 10.03
N GLU A 112 -13.97 -4.92 9.02
CA GLU A 112 -14.39 -6.31 9.17
C GLU A 112 -13.26 -7.22 9.67
N ASN A 113 -12.05 -7.00 9.17
CA ASN A 113 -10.96 -7.98 9.31
C ASN A 113 -9.83 -7.56 10.26
N TYR A 114 -9.73 -6.30 10.69
CA TYR A 114 -8.66 -5.78 11.55
C TYR A 114 -8.35 -6.67 12.76
N LYS A 115 -9.41 -7.13 13.43
CA LYS A 115 -9.28 -7.94 14.66
C LYS A 115 -8.84 -9.37 14.35
N TRP A 116 -9.21 -9.89 13.20
CA TRP A 116 -9.04 -11.30 12.86
C TRP A 116 -7.75 -11.57 12.09
N ASP A 117 -7.38 -10.67 11.21
CA ASP A 117 -6.23 -10.83 10.33
C ASP A 117 -4.93 -10.34 10.96
N LEU A 118 -4.99 -9.37 11.87
CA LEU A 118 -3.81 -8.89 12.60
C LEU A 118 -3.65 -9.59 13.94
N SER A 119 -2.42 -10.02 14.25
CA SER A 119 -2.08 -10.60 15.55
C SER A 119 -2.31 -9.59 16.68
N PRO A 120 -2.59 -10.05 17.92
CA PRO A 120 -2.72 -9.17 19.09
C PRO A 120 -1.49 -8.25 19.28
N ASP A 121 -0.30 -8.78 19.06
CA ASP A 121 0.96 -8.01 19.22
C ASP A 121 1.06 -6.90 18.18
N THR A 122 0.72 -7.20 16.91
CA THR A 122 0.70 -6.20 15.85
C THR A 122 -0.34 -5.11 16.13
N ARG A 123 -1.54 -5.49 16.58
CA ARG A 123 -2.56 -4.49 16.93
C ARG A 123 -2.08 -3.57 18.06
N ALA A 124 -1.56 -4.15 19.15
CA ALA A 124 -1.02 -3.36 20.26
C ALA A 124 0.10 -2.41 19.81
N TYR A 125 0.96 -2.86 18.88
CA TYR A 125 2.04 -2.06 18.32
C TYR A 125 1.52 -0.88 17.49
N VAL A 126 0.56 -1.11 16.60
CA VAL A 126 0.00 -0.06 15.72
C VAL A 126 -0.92 0.89 16.50
N GLU A 127 -1.65 0.39 17.50
CA GLU A 127 -2.48 1.20 18.40
C GLU A 127 -1.61 2.15 19.22
N ALA A 128 -0.51 1.67 19.79
CA ALA A 128 0.46 2.50 20.50
C ALA A 128 1.14 3.55 19.58
N TYR A 129 1.38 3.21 18.33
CA TYR A 129 1.87 4.16 17.34
C TYR A 129 0.86 5.30 17.10
N ALA A 130 -0.42 4.97 16.93
CA ALA A 130 -1.47 5.98 16.81
C ALA A 130 -1.60 6.84 18.06
N ASP A 131 -1.49 6.23 19.26
CA ASP A 131 -1.47 6.94 20.52
C ASP A 131 -0.31 7.95 20.60
N GLY A 132 0.88 7.60 20.11
CA GLY A 132 2.04 8.50 20.07
C GLY A 132 1.84 9.72 19.16
N LEU A 133 1.16 9.54 18.00
CA LEU A 133 0.78 10.65 17.13
C LEU A 133 -0.25 11.57 17.81
N ASN A 134 -1.25 10.99 18.47
CA ASN A 134 -2.28 11.76 19.17
C ASN A 134 -1.72 12.48 20.42
N PHE A 135 -0.75 11.88 21.11
CA PHE A 135 -0.04 12.53 22.21
C PHE A 135 0.75 13.76 21.72
N TYR A 136 1.46 13.62 20.57
CA TYR A 136 2.11 14.79 19.97
C TYR A 136 1.10 15.89 19.66
N ALA A 137 -0.02 15.55 19.03
CA ALA A 137 -1.06 16.50 18.69
C ALA A 137 -1.64 17.20 19.92
N ALA A 138 -1.92 16.46 21.00
CA ALA A 138 -2.46 17.02 22.25
C ALA A 138 -1.49 17.96 22.96
N THR A 139 -0.18 17.70 22.83
CA THR A 139 0.87 18.52 23.46
C THR A 139 1.37 19.67 22.60
N HIS A 140 0.94 19.75 21.32
CA HIS A 140 1.32 20.79 20.35
C HIS A 140 0.10 21.37 19.61
N PRO A 141 -0.92 21.87 20.32
CA PRO A 141 -2.19 22.28 19.68
C PRO A 141 -2.04 23.43 18.67
N ASP A 142 -0.98 24.21 18.76
CA ASP A 142 -0.64 25.28 17.85
C ASP A 142 -0.05 24.81 16.50
N LYS A 143 0.27 23.53 16.37
CA LYS A 143 0.89 22.95 15.16
C LYS A 143 -0.01 21.97 14.41
N VAL A 144 -1.22 21.70 14.90
CA VAL A 144 -2.07 20.62 14.40
C VAL A 144 -3.42 21.16 13.90
N ASP A 145 -3.99 20.46 12.93
CA ASP A 145 -5.37 20.66 12.50
C ASP A 145 -6.26 19.62 13.19
N GLU A 146 -6.93 20.02 14.28
CA GLU A 146 -7.80 19.14 15.05
C GLU A 146 -8.90 18.47 14.22
N SER A 147 -9.29 19.04 13.08
CA SER A 147 -10.29 18.44 12.19
C SER A 147 -9.84 17.12 11.56
N LYS A 148 -8.53 16.84 11.57
CA LYS A 148 -7.91 15.61 11.07
C LYS A 148 -7.65 14.58 12.17
N LEU A 149 -8.00 14.87 13.42
CA LEU A 149 -7.75 14.02 14.59
C LEU A 149 -9.02 13.32 15.10
N PRO A 150 -8.92 12.26 15.91
CA PRO A 150 -7.70 11.55 16.25
C PRO A 150 -7.17 10.67 15.10
N VAL A 151 -5.88 10.35 15.12
CA VAL A 151 -5.31 9.29 14.28
C VAL A 151 -5.63 7.94 14.92
N THR A 152 -6.05 6.98 14.13
CA THR A 152 -6.36 5.63 14.59
C THR A 152 -5.41 4.59 14.03
N ALA A 153 -5.26 3.45 14.68
CA ALA A 153 -4.52 2.32 14.13
C ALA A 153 -5.03 1.87 12.75
N LYS A 154 -6.34 2.00 12.51
CA LYS A 154 -6.94 1.68 11.23
C LYS A 154 -6.50 2.66 10.12
N ASP A 155 -6.30 3.94 10.41
CA ASP A 155 -5.71 4.90 9.47
C ASP A 155 -4.33 4.44 9.00
N VAL A 156 -3.51 3.96 9.94
CA VAL A 156 -2.17 3.43 9.64
C VAL A 156 -2.23 2.21 8.74
N VAL A 157 -3.16 1.27 9.01
CA VAL A 157 -3.36 0.06 8.20
C VAL A 157 -3.84 0.43 6.79
N VAL A 158 -4.87 1.26 6.65
CA VAL A 158 -5.36 1.74 5.34
C VAL A 158 -4.26 2.45 4.57
N GLY A 159 -3.46 3.28 5.25
CA GLY A 159 -2.30 3.96 4.65
C GLY A 159 -1.28 2.99 4.06
N HIS A 160 -1.03 1.84 4.70
CA HIS A 160 -0.17 0.79 4.17
C HIS A 160 -0.81 0.10 2.96
N MET A 161 -2.09 -0.26 3.03
CA MET A 161 -2.79 -0.84 1.88
C MET A 161 -2.70 0.05 0.64
N LEU A 162 -2.99 1.34 0.77
CA LEU A 162 -2.91 2.32 -0.33
C LEU A 162 -1.50 2.47 -0.90
N ARG A 163 -0.49 2.63 -0.04
CA ARG A 163 0.91 2.75 -0.50
C ARG A 163 1.34 1.54 -1.32
N HIS A 164 0.98 0.34 -0.89
CA HIS A 164 1.35 -0.89 -1.60
C HIS A 164 0.71 -0.97 -2.99
N LEU A 165 -0.52 -0.50 -3.17
CA LEU A 165 -1.17 -0.43 -4.48
C LEU A 165 -0.43 0.51 -5.46
N LEU A 166 0.04 1.65 -4.95
CA LEU A 166 0.74 2.64 -5.78
C LEU A 166 2.12 2.14 -6.25
N PHE A 167 2.81 1.34 -5.44
CA PHE A 167 4.18 0.91 -5.76
C PHE A 167 4.27 -0.03 -6.97
N TYR A 168 3.23 -0.79 -7.33
CA TYR A 168 3.28 -1.64 -8.53
C TYR A 168 2.45 -1.10 -9.71
N GLY A 169 1.93 0.14 -9.62
CA GLY A 169 1.34 0.87 -10.74
C GLY A 169 -0.16 0.66 -10.94
N PHE A 170 -0.90 0.28 -9.92
CA PHE A 170 -2.36 0.16 -9.93
C PHE A 170 -3.05 1.44 -10.46
N ASP A 171 -2.62 2.61 -9.98
CA ASP A 171 -3.12 3.91 -10.41
C ASP A 171 -2.96 4.16 -11.92
N GLY A 172 -1.90 3.61 -12.53
CA GLY A 172 -1.67 3.68 -13.97
C GLY A 172 -2.73 2.92 -14.76
N VAL A 173 -3.15 1.75 -14.30
CA VAL A 173 -4.22 0.95 -14.93
C VAL A 173 -5.58 1.65 -14.79
N VAL A 174 -5.90 2.19 -13.61
CA VAL A 174 -7.14 2.96 -13.42
C VAL A 174 -7.19 4.18 -14.35
N ARG A 175 -6.09 4.92 -14.47
CA ARG A 175 -6.00 6.03 -15.43
C ARG A 175 -6.12 5.58 -16.88
N GLU A 176 -5.58 4.42 -17.22
CA GLU A 176 -5.68 3.87 -18.58
C GLU A 176 -7.13 3.55 -18.94
N VAL A 177 -7.87 2.85 -18.06
CA VAL A 177 -9.28 2.51 -18.26
C VAL A 177 -10.16 3.76 -18.41
N ASN A 178 -9.81 4.86 -17.75
CA ASN A 178 -10.56 6.14 -17.80
C ASN A 178 -10.19 7.06 -18.97
N LYS A 179 -9.36 6.61 -19.93
CA LYS A 179 -9.12 7.40 -21.16
C LYS A 179 -10.36 7.43 -22.04
N ALA A 180 -10.39 8.33 -23.03
CA ALA A 180 -11.52 8.50 -23.95
C ALA A 180 -11.80 7.26 -24.83
N GLU A 181 -10.78 6.43 -25.04
CA GLU A 181 -10.88 5.24 -25.89
C GLU A 181 -10.26 4.04 -25.18
N ARG A 182 -10.75 2.85 -25.53
CA ARG A 182 -10.17 1.59 -25.06
C ARG A 182 -8.71 1.47 -25.52
N GLN A 183 -7.81 1.17 -24.59
CA GLN A 183 -6.36 1.19 -24.84
C GLN A 183 -5.77 -0.17 -25.24
N ARG A 184 -6.47 -1.27 -24.96
CA ARG A 184 -6.02 -2.64 -25.26
C ARG A 184 -7.14 -3.44 -25.89
N ASP A 185 -6.76 -4.44 -26.69
CA ASP A 185 -7.69 -5.43 -27.23
C ASP A 185 -8.18 -6.39 -26.14
N ILE A 186 -9.23 -7.15 -26.43
CA ILE A 186 -9.69 -8.22 -25.55
C ILE A 186 -8.96 -9.50 -25.95
N SER A 187 -8.27 -10.10 -24.99
CA SER A 187 -7.52 -11.35 -25.18
C SER A 187 -8.45 -12.50 -25.55
N THR A 188 -7.99 -13.34 -26.47
CA THR A 188 -8.65 -14.57 -26.85
C THR A 188 -7.76 -15.79 -26.53
N PRO A 189 -8.37 -17.00 -26.33
CA PRO A 189 -7.58 -18.21 -26.12
C PRO A 189 -6.62 -18.46 -27.29
N SER A 190 -5.40 -18.89 -27.00
CA SER A 190 -4.30 -19.15 -27.94
C SER A 190 -3.37 -17.98 -28.27
N GLU A 191 -3.59 -16.80 -27.77
CA GLU A 191 -2.63 -15.71 -27.90
C GLU A 191 -1.40 -16.01 -27.02
N ALA A 192 -0.28 -16.32 -27.67
CA ALA A 192 0.98 -16.38 -26.96
C ALA A 192 1.26 -14.99 -26.36
N MET A 193 1.54 -14.95 -25.05
CA MET A 193 1.88 -13.69 -24.39
C MET A 193 3.03 -13.00 -25.10
N ALA A 194 2.73 -11.87 -25.73
CA ALA A 194 3.79 -10.96 -26.15
C ALA A 194 4.44 -10.38 -24.86
N VAL A 195 5.73 -10.55 -24.72
CA VAL A 195 6.50 -9.83 -23.71
C VAL A 195 6.42 -8.34 -24.11
N PRO A 196 5.95 -7.43 -23.24
CA PRO A 196 5.98 -6.01 -23.55
C PRO A 196 7.43 -5.61 -23.87
N ALA A 197 7.66 -5.08 -25.08
CA ALA A 197 9.00 -4.76 -25.55
C ALA A 197 9.58 -3.48 -24.93
N ASP A 198 8.73 -2.67 -24.29
CA ASP A 198 9.11 -1.35 -23.82
C ASP A 198 9.12 -1.27 -22.29
N ALA A 199 10.33 -1.11 -21.77
CA ALA A 199 10.61 -0.74 -20.40
C ALA A 199 10.01 0.62 -20.07
N LYS A 200 8.88 0.63 -19.36
CA LYS A 200 8.29 1.89 -18.88
C LYS A 200 8.98 2.30 -17.58
N GLU A 201 9.40 3.56 -17.52
CA GLU A 201 9.96 4.16 -16.32
C GLU A 201 9.00 3.96 -15.12
N ILE A 202 9.54 3.54 -13.98
CA ILE A 202 8.77 3.42 -12.75
C ILE A 202 8.55 4.82 -12.19
N THR A 203 7.31 5.24 -12.07
CA THR A 203 6.95 6.56 -11.53
C THR A 203 5.96 6.45 -10.38
N LEU A 204 6.06 7.35 -9.43
CA LEU A 204 5.07 7.57 -8.38
C LEU A 204 4.66 9.04 -8.42
N GLY A 205 3.36 9.30 -8.64
CA GLY A 205 2.88 10.67 -8.83
C GLY A 205 3.55 11.41 -9.99
N GLY A 206 4.01 10.68 -11.02
CA GLY A 206 4.72 11.24 -12.18
C GLY A 206 6.22 11.49 -11.96
N LEU A 207 6.74 11.26 -10.76
CA LEU A 207 8.18 11.34 -10.47
C LEU A 207 8.85 9.98 -10.70
N PRO A 208 10.01 9.91 -11.37
CA PRO A 208 10.75 8.66 -11.54
C PRO A 208 11.25 8.17 -10.18
N ILE A 209 10.99 6.90 -9.88
CA ILE A 209 11.49 6.22 -8.70
C ILE A 209 12.23 4.95 -9.09
N GLY A 210 13.07 4.47 -8.20
CA GLY A 210 13.80 3.24 -8.38
C GLY A 210 14.66 2.94 -7.17
N SER A 211 15.45 1.88 -7.26
CA SER A 211 16.36 1.51 -6.18
C SER A 211 17.45 0.58 -6.70
N ASN A 212 18.56 0.52 -5.97
CA ASN A 212 19.57 -0.52 -6.13
C ASN A 212 19.77 -1.22 -4.79
N ALA A 213 19.78 -2.54 -4.79
CA ALA A 213 20.14 -3.34 -3.64
C ALA A 213 21.09 -4.45 -4.06
N PHE A 214 22.11 -4.73 -3.27
CA PHE A 214 22.95 -5.88 -3.49
C PHE A 214 23.48 -6.45 -2.17
N ALA A 215 23.63 -7.77 -2.13
CA ALA A 215 24.25 -8.47 -1.04
C ALA A 215 25.39 -9.35 -1.58
N ILE A 216 26.51 -9.40 -0.86
CA ILE A 216 27.66 -10.22 -1.18
C ILE A 216 28.01 -11.17 -0.04
N ALA A 217 28.38 -12.39 -0.41
CA ALA A 217 28.78 -13.42 0.52
C ALA A 217 30.17 -13.15 1.12
N PRO A 218 30.53 -13.75 2.28
CA PRO A 218 31.79 -13.51 2.97
C PRO A 218 33.04 -13.66 2.11
N HIS A 219 33.06 -14.63 1.20
CA HIS A 219 34.22 -14.92 0.34
C HIS A 219 34.47 -13.86 -0.75
N PHE A 220 33.55 -12.92 -0.97
CA PHE A 220 33.72 -11.76 -1.84
C PHE A 220 34.10 -10.48 -1.08
N SER A 221 34.10 -10.52 0.25
CA SER A 221 34.48 -9.41 1.11
C SER A 221 35.92 -9.63 1.61
N GLU A 222 36.71 -8.57 1.58
CA GLU A 222 38.10 -8.60 2.05
C GLU A 222 38.20 -8.98 3.54
N GLU A 223 37.22 -8.56 4.34
CA GLU A 223 37.17 -8.86 5.77
C GLU A 223 36.46 -10.20 6.08
N GLY A 224 35.99 -10.93 5.07
CA GLY A 224 35.26 -12.18 5.26
C GLY A 224 33.87 -12.04 5.89
N ALA A 225 33.23 -10.88 5.74
CA ALA A 225 31.89 -10.60 6.26
C ALA A 225 30.88 -10.46 5.10
N THR A 226 29.63 -10.86 5.34
CA THR A 226 28.53 -10.48 4.43
C THR A 226 28.37 -8.97 4.37
N ARG A 227 28.04 -8.45 3.19
CA ARG A 227 27.76 -7.03 2.99
C ARG A 227 26.41 -6.86 2.30
N LEU A 228 25.66 -5.88 2.73
CA LEU A 228 24.44 -5.43 2.05
C LEU A 228 24.52 -3.94 1.81
N ALA A 229 24.16 -3.51 0.60
CA ALA A 229 23.94 -2.10 0.30
C ALA A 229 22.56 -1.91 -0.32
N ILE A 230 21.92 -0.83 0.06
CA ILE A 230 20.65 -0.36 -0.49
C ILE A 230 20.79 1.12 -0.82
N ASN A 231 20.31 1.51 -2.00
CA ASN A 231 20.22 2.90 -2.43
C ASN A 231 18.86 3.10 -3.11
N SER A 232 17.94 3.72 -2.41
CA SER A 232 16.60 4.02 -2.93
C SER A 232 16.62 5.37 -3.64
N HIS A 233 16.07 5.40 -4.86
CA HIS A 233 15.92 6.62 -5.65
C HIS A 233 14.51 7.15 -5.43
N GLN A 234 14.36 7.99 -4.41
CA GLN A 234 13.08 8.57 -3.97
C GLN A 234 13.22 10.10 -3.94
N PRO A 235 12.11 10.85 -4.05
CA PRO A 235 12.12 12.27 -3.75
C PRO A 235 12.69 12.57 -2.36
N THR A 236 13.40 13.67 -2.23
CA THR A 236 13.98 14.11 -0.94
C THR A 236 12.95 14.79 -0.03
N THR A 237 11.76 15.07 -0.54
CA THR A 237 10.64 15.70 0.16
C THR A 237 9.34 14.97 -0.16
N GLY A 238 8.30 15.16 0.66
CA GLY A 238 6.99 14.59 0.46
C GLY A 238 6.81 13.17 1.05
N PRO A 239 5.69 12.49 0.77
CA PRO A 239 5.24 11.31 1.53
C PRO A 239 6.09 10.06 1.32
N VAL A 240 7.00 10.06 0.38
CA VAL A 240 7.94 8.96 0.09
C VAL A 240 9.40 9.37 0.29
N ALA A 241 9.65 10.53 0.92
CA ALA A 241 10.98 10.89 1.40
C ALA A 241 11.38 9.97 2.56
N TRP A 242 12.67 9.60 2.62
CA TRP A 242 13.15 8.73 3.67
C TRP A 242 13.33 9.47 5.00
N TYR A 243 12.87 8.81 6.06
CA TYR A 243 13.16 9.15 7.44
C TYR A 243 14.02 8.05 8.04
N GLU A 244 15.08 8.41 8.77
CA GLU A 244 15.99 7.45 9.39
C GLU A 244 15.73 7.40 10.90
N ALA A 245 15.69 6.18 11.46
CA ALA A 245 15.50 5.98 12.89
C ALA A 245 16.12 4.66 13.37
N HIS A 246 16.42 4.61 14.66
CA HIS A 246 16.73 3.42 15.43
C HIS A 246 15.64 3.19 16.48
N ILE A 247 14.99 2.04 16.42
CA ILE A 247 13.94 1.65 17.37
C ILE A 247 14.35 0.39 18.12
N GLN A 248 14.22 0.41 19.43
CA GLN A 248 14.64 -0.68 20.32
C GLN A 248 13.64 -0.87 21.45
N SER A 249 13.33 -2.13 21.79
CA SER A 249 12.61 -2.51 23.01
C SER A 249 13.41 -3.48 23.86
N LYS A 250 13.09 -3.57 25.14
CA LYS A 250 13.64 -4.61 26.03
C LYS A 250 13.05 -6.00 25.74
N THR A 251 11.99 -6.08 24.93
CA THR A 251 11.31 -7.32 24.54
C THR A 251 11.79 -7.92 23.20
N GLY A 252 12.83 -7.33 22.58
CA GLY A 252 13.57 -7.94 21.47
C GLY A 252 13.50 -7.20 20.15
N LEU A 253 12.73 -6.13 20.00
CA LEU A 253 12.84 -5.25 18.84
C LEU A 253 14.17 -4.49 18.93
N ASN A 254 14.97 -4.49 17.87
CA ASN A 254 16.21 -3.72 17.79
C ASN A 254 16.61 -3.56 16.32
N VAL A 255 16.16 -2.49 15.68
CA VAL A 255 16.35 -2.27 14.26
C VAL A 255 16.63 -0.81 13.94
N MET A 256 17.55 -0.58 13.01
CA MET A 256 17.87 0.75 12.49
C MET A 256 17.74 0.76 10.97
N GLY A 257 17.29 1.88 10.42
CA GLY A 257 17.18 2.06 8.99
C GLY A 257 16.21 3.14 8.55
N GLY A 258 15.74 3.03 7.32
CA GLY A 258 14.87 4.00 6.66
C GLY A 258 13.42 3.52 6.55
N LEU A 259 12.51 4.49 6.60
CA LEU A 259 11.07 4.31 6.43
C LEU A 259 10.44 5.55 5.81
N PHE A 260 9.19 5.46 5.42
CA PHE A 260 8.40 6.64 5.03
C PHE A 260 7.67 7.21 6.25
N PRO A 261 7.65 8.54 6.45
CA PRO A 261 6.92 9.15 7.56
C PRO A 261 5.47 8.65 7.66
N GLY A 262 5.01 8.44 8.89
CA GLY A 262 3.71 7.84 9.17
C GLY A 262 3.67 6.30 9.09
N SER A 263 4.83 5.63 8.95
CA SER A 263 4.94 4.17 9.08
C SER A 263 5.43 3.78 10.47
N PRO A 264 4.86 2.75 11.10
CA PRO A 264 5.31 2.28 12.41
C PRO A 264 6.58 1.40 12.35
N SER A 265 7.04 1.00 11.16
CA SER A 265 8.11 0.02 11.00
C SER A 265 9.20 0.47 10.03
N ILE A 266 10.42 0.02 10.26
CA ILE A 266 11.57 0.22 9.37
C ILE A 266 11.37 -0.62 8.09
N SER A 267 11.42 0.05 6.92
CA SER A 267 11.18 -0.58 5.61
C SER A 267 12.45 -1.18 5.00
N VAL A 268 13.57 -0.49 5.16
CA VAL A 268 14.91 -0.97 4.75
C VAL A 268 15.87 -0.74 5.90
N GLY A 269 16.65 -1.75 6.28
CA GLY A 269 17.49 -1.58 7.46
C GLY A 269 18.20 -2.83 7.89
N PHE A 270 18.66 -2.78 9.13
CA PHE A 270 19.40 -3.87 9.74
C PHE A 270 19.13 -3.98 11.24
N THR A 271 19.28 -5.18 11.74
CA THR A 271 19.33 -5.50 13.17
C THR A 271 20.79 -5.82 13.54
N GLU A 272 21.01 -6.30 14.75
CA GLU A 272 22.33 -6.80 15.12
C GLU A 272 22.82 -7.96 14.22
N ASN A 273 21.90 -8.79 13.71
CA ASN A 273 22.24 -10.07 13.05
C ASN A 273 21.93 -10.10 11.56
N ILE A 274 20.93 -9.37 11.11
CA ILE A 274 20.40 -9.44 9.73
C ILE A 274 20.27 -8.04 9.13
N ALA A 275 20.28 -7.96 7.81
CA ALA A 275 20.02 -6.74 7.06
C ALA A 275 19.18 -7.06 5.81
N TRP A 276 18.33 -6.11 5.40
CA TRP A 276 17.53 -6.24 4.18
C TRP A 276 17.37 -4.89 3.46
N GLY A 277 17.25 -4.99 2.15
CA GLY A 277 16.92 -3.88 1.27
C GLY A 277 15.75 -4.24 0.37
N ALA A 278 14.78 -3.35 0.23
CA ALA A 278 13.64 -3.50 -0.66
C ALA A 278 13.80 -2.63 -1.90
N THR A 279 13.48 -3.17 -3.08
CA THR A 279 13.42 -2.41 -4.33
C THR A 279 12.05 -2.59 -4.97
N VAL A 280 11.51 -1.52 -5.56
CA VAL A 280 10.27 -1.60 -6.32
C VAL A 280 10.47 -2.38 -7.62
N ASN A 281 9.40 -2.99 -8.10
CA ASN A 281 9.34 -3.64 -9.41
C ASN A 281 7.95 -3.43 -10.01
N ARG A 282 7.75 -3.82 -11.26
CA ARG A 282 6.44 -3.69 -11.94
C ARG A 282 6.01 -5.00 -12.60
N PRO A 283 5.69 -6.02 -11.80
CA PRO A 283 5.04 -7.19 -12.34
C PRO A 283 3.62 -6.83 -12.80
N ASP A 284 3.09 -7.60 -13.73
CA ASP A 284 1.70 -7.50 -14.16
C ASP A 284 0.79 -8.14 -13.08
N LEU A 285 0.22 -7.31 -12.23
CA LEU A 285 -0.59 -7.72 -11.06
C LEU A 285 -2.01 -7.14 -11.08
N VAL A 286 -2.42 -6.51 -12.18
CA VAL A 286 -3.74 -5.89 -12.32
C VAL A 286 -4.38 -6.34 -13.61
N ASP A 287 -5.50 -7.04 -13.52
CA ASP A 287 -6.28 -7.53 -14.65
C ASP A 287 -7.56 -6.73 -14.83
N VAL A 288 -7.87 -6.41 -16.07
CA VAL A 288 -9.05 -5.64 -16.45
C VAL A 288 -9.96 -6.55 -17.30
N TYR A 289 -11.18 -6.75 -16.84
CA TYR A 289 -12.20 -7.55 -17.51
C TYR A 289 -13.23 -6.65 -18.17
N VAL A 290 -13.56 -6.91 -19.43
CA VAL A 290 -14.62 -6.21 -20.16
C VAL A 290 -15.93 -6.92 -19.89
N LEU A 291 -16.84 -6.29 -19.16
CA LEU A 291 -18.14 -6.87 -18.82
C LEU A 291 -19.13 -6.66 -19.96
N GLU A 292 -19.82 -7.72 -20.36
CA GLU A 292 -21.03 -7.64 -21.21
C GLU A 292 -22.22 -7.26 -20.33
N VAL A 293 -22.70 -6.04 -20.48
CA VAL A 293 -23.83 -5.51 -19.68
C VAL A 293 -25.15 -5.86 -20.37
N ASN A 294 -26.17 -6.24 -19.57
CA ASN A 294 -27.50 -6.54 -20.04
C ASN A 294 -28.14 -5.26 -20.66
N PRO A 295 -28.53 -5.29 -21.96
CA PRO A 295 -29.12 -4.11 -22.60
C PRO A 295 -30.46 -3.67 -21.99
N ASP A 296 -31.18 -4.59 -21.30
CA ASP A 296 -32.45 -4.30 -20.65
C ASP A 296 -32.28 -3.90 -19.16
N ASN A 297 -31.11 -4.13 -18.58
CA ASN A 297 -30.81 -3.80 -17.19
C ASN A 297 -29.31 -3.49 -17.01
N GLU A 298 -28.95 -2.23 -16.96
CA GLU A 298 -27.56 -1.79 -16.82
C GLU A 298 -26.83 -2.24 -15.53
N TYR A 299 -27.57 -2.82 -14.58
CA TYR A 299 -27.02 -3.38 -13.33
C TYR A 299 -26.80 -4.89 -13.39
N GLN A 300 -26.88 -5.48 -14.57
CA GLN A 300 -26.57 -6.89 -14.78
C GLN A 300 -25.46 -7.06 -15.81
N TYR A 301 -24.58 -8.00 -15.53
CA TYR A 301 -23.51 -8.41 -16.44
C TYR A 301 -23.61 -9.91 -16.72
N ARG A 302 -23.09 -10.33 -17.86
CA ARG A 302 -23.07 -11.73 -18.26
C ARG A 302 -21.89 -12.46 -17.62
N LEU A 303 -22.14 -13.65 -17.05
CA LEU A 303 -21.13 -14.54 -16.52
C LEU A 303 -21.57 -15.99 -16.73
N ASP A 304 -20.74 -16.80 -17.40
CA ASP A 304 -21.03 -18.21 -17.73
C ASP A 304 -22.37 -18.41 -18.42
N GLY A 305 -22.78 -17.47 -19.26
CA GLY A 305 -24.02 -17.51 -20.02
C GLY A 305 -25.25 -17.02 -19.29
N GLU A 306 -25.13 -16.64 -17.99
CA GLU A 306 -26.23 -16.12 -17.16
C GLU A 306 -26.04 -14.62 -16.87
N TRP A 307 -27.17 -13.92 -16.67
CA TRP A 307 -27.14 -12.55 -16.15
C TRP A 307 -27.00 -12.56 -14.63
N ARG A 308 -25.97 -11.87 -14.13
CA ARG A 308 -25.65 -11.69 -12.72
C ARG A 308 -25.84 -10.22 -12.33
N ASP A 309 -26.37 -9.95 -11.16
CA ASP A 309 -26.49 -8.60 -10.66
C ASP A 309 -25.11 -8.06 -10.23
N LEU A 310 -24.84 -6.80 -10.58
CA LEU A 310 -23.74 -6.05 -9.97
C LEU A 310 -24.09 -5.74 -8.52
N GLU A 311 -23.16 -5.93 -7.62
CA GLU A 311 -23.23 -5.35 -6.28
C GLU A 311 -23.19 -3.84 -6.42
N ARG A 312 -24.12 -3.17 -5.71
CA ARG A 312 -24.32 -1.74 -5.84
C ARG A 312 -24.39 -1.08 -4.48
N ASP A 313 -23.60 -0.03 -4.32
CA ASP A 313 -23.64 0.84 -3.15
C ASP A 313 -23.53 2.31 -3.59
N GLU A 314 -23.81 3.22 -2.66
CA GLU A 314 -23.69 4.65 -2.87
C GLU A 314 -22.77 5.25 -1.80
N VAL A 315 -21.76 6.00 -2.22
CA VAL A 315 -20.80 6.64 -1.34
C VAL A 315 -20.88 8.14 -1.42
N ASP A 316 -20.89 8.78 -0.27
CA ASP A 316 -20.86 10.23 -0.16
C ASP A 316 -19.43 10.78 -0.22
N ILE A 317 -19.19 11.67 -1.16
CA ILE A 317 -17.96 12.46 -1.25
C ILE A 317 -18.29 13.84 -0.71
N LYS A 318 -17.80 14.12 0.50
CA LYS A 318 -17.90 15.42 1.13
C LYS A 318 -16.78 16.32 0.64
N LEU A 319 -17.09 17.50 0.17
CA LEU A 319 -16.10 18.44 -0.33
C LEU A 319 -16.43 19.87 0.09
N THR A 320 -15.44 20.75 0.08
CA THR A 320 -15.61 22.16 0.35
C THR A 320 -15.42 22.95 -0.95
N LEU A 321 -16.52 23.56 -1.44
CA LEU A 321 -16.47 24.44 -2.61
C LEU A 321 -15.98 25.83 -2.20
N TRP A 322 -15.11 26.41 -3.03
CA TRP A 322 -14.53 27.75 -2.83
C TRP A 322 -13.88 27.98 -1.45
N GLY A 323 -13.49 26.89 -0.75
CA GLY A 323 -12.85 26.94 0.55
C GLY A 323 -13.77 27.21 1.75
N PHE A 324 -15.10 27.35 1.55
CA PHE A 324 -16.01 27.65 2.65
C PHE A 324 -17.41 27.02 2.57
N LEU A 325 -17.83 26.53 1.40
CA LEU A 325 -19.18 25.97 1.22
C LEU A 325 -19.12 24.44 1.26
N PRO A 326 -19.61 23.79 2.33
CA PRO A 326 -19.68 22.34 2.38
C PRO A 326 -20.69 21.82 1.36
N TRP A 327 -20.31 20.81 0.61
CA TRP A 327 -21.12 20.15 -0.39
C TRP A 327 -20.92 18.64 -0.34
N THR A 328 -21.98 17.88 -0.55
CA THR A 328 -21.90 16.43 -0.63
C THR A 328 -22.35 15.97 -2.01
N VAL A 329 -21.58 15.09 -2.62
CA VAL A 329 -21.91 14.47 -3.89
C VAL A 329 -21.95 12.97 -3.68
N SER A 330 -23.12 12.37 -3.82
CA SER A 330 -23.26 10.92 -3.82
C SER A 330 -22.80 10.34 -5.14
N ARG A 331 -22.06 9.25 -5.08
CA ARG A 331 -21.55 8.51 -6.23
C ARG A 331 -21.82 7.02 -6.04
N GLU A 332 -22.31 6.43 -7.11
CA GLU A 332 -22.46 4.98 -7.18
C GLU A 332 -21.08 4.30 -7.19
N VAL A 333 -20.95 3.23 -6.45
CA VAL A 333 -19.86 2.25 -6.53
C VAL A 333 -20.45 0.90 -6.90
N LEU A 334 -19.77 0.22 -7.82
CA LEU A 334 -20.22 -1.06 -8.35
C LEU A 334 -19.13 -2.10 -8.16
N ALA A 335 -19.54 -3.33 -7.88
CA ALA A 335 -18.63 -4.47 -7.87
C ALA A 335 -19.26 -5.68 -8.58
N SER A 336 -18.41 -6.59 -9.01
CA SER A 336 -18.75 -7.87 -9.61
C SER A 336 -17.91 -8.98 -8.97
N GLU A 337 -18.12 -10.23 -9.34
CA GLU A 337 -17.25 -11.34 -8.89
C GLU A 337 -15.77 -11.14 -9.27
N HIS A 338 -15.48 -10.35 -10.30
CA HIS A 338 -14.11 -10.03 -10.72
C HIS A 338 -13.44 -9.03 -9.76
N GLY A 339 -14.20 -8.09 -9.21
CA GLY A 339 -13.74 -6.98 -8.36
C GLY A 339 -14.50 -5.69 -8.60
N PRO A 340 -13.96 -4.53 -8.15
CA PRO A 340 -14.56 -3.22 -8.36
C PRO A 340 -14.80 -2.91 -9.84
N VAL A 341 -15.91 -2.23 -10.14
CA VAL A 341 -16.38 -1.96 -11.50
C VAL A 341 -16.33 -0.47 -11.82
N LEU A 342 -15.83 -0.14 -13.01
CA LEU A 342 -15.84 1.20 -13.59
C LEU A 342 -16.67 1.22 -14.88
N ARG A 343 -17.50 2.26 -15.03
CA ARG A 343 -18.22 2.56 -16.28
C ARG A 343 -17.55 3.73 -16.99
N THR A 344 -17.31 3.57 -18.28
CA THR A 344 -16.74 4.58 -19.17
C THR A 344 -17.61 4.70 -20.43
N GLU A 345 -17.33 5.70 -21.27
CA GLU A 345 -18.05 5.87 -22.55
C GLU A 345 -17.82 4.69 -23.52
N HIS A 346 -16.71 3.95 -23.36
CA HIS A 346 -16.35 2.85 -24.27
C HIS A 346 -16.55 1.44 -23.65
N GLY A 347 -17.16 1.34 -22.48
CA GLY A 347 -17.52 0.05 -21.88
C GLY A 347 -17.58 0.04 -20.35
N THR A 348 -17.91 -1.13 -19.82
CA THR A 348 -17.94 -1.41 -18.38
C THR A 348 -16.82 -2.40 -18.08
N TYR A 349 -16.02 -2.08 -17.07
CA TYR A 349 -14.78 -2.79 -16.76
C TYR A 349 -14.77 -3.18 -15.28
N ALA A 350 -14.44 -4.44 -15.01
CA ALA A 350 -14.09 -4.86 -13.66
C ALA A 350 -12.56 -4.95 -13.50
N ILE A 351 -12.04 -4.56 -12.35
CA ILE A 351 -10.61 -4.56 -12.08
C ILE A 351 -10.30 -5.53 -10.95
N ARG A 352 -9.43 -6.52 -11.22
CA ARG A 352 -8.90 -7.43 -10.21
C ARG A 352 -7.41 -7.16 -10.02
N TYR A 353 -6.97 -7.07 -8.76
CA TYR A 353 -5.61 -6.68 -8.46
C TYR A 353 -5.01 -7.49 -7.31
N ALA A 354 -3.70 -7.69 -7.33
CA ALA A 354 -3.00 -8.35 -6.23
C ALA A 354 -3.05 -7.52 -4.95
N GLY A 355 -3.38 -8.16 -3.85
CA GLY A 355 -3.56 -7.50 -2.55
C GLY A 355 -4.98 -6.99 -2.29
N MET A 356 -5.96 -7.32 -3.16
CA MET A 356 -7.37 -7.07 -2.88
C MET A 356 -7.79 -7.81 -1.61
N GLY A 357 -8.27 -7.06 -0.60
CA GLY A 357 -8.62 -7.61 0.72
C GLY A 357 -7.45 -7.89 1.66
N GLU A 358 -6.18 -7.73 1.24
CA GLU A 358 -5.01 -7.95 2.10
C GLU A 358 -4.70 -6.70 2.94
N LEU A 359 -4.66 -6.84 4.26
CA LEU A 359 -4.40 -5.73 5.20
C LEU A 359 -3.19 -5.95 6.13
N ARG A 360 -2.51 -7.12 6.01
CA ARG A 360 -1.43 -7.52 6.95
C ARG A 360 -0.06 -6.95 6.60
N GLN A 361 0.04 -5.95 5.72
CA GLN A 361 1.33 -5.33 5.38
C GLN A 361 2.06 -4.79 6.61
N VAL A 362 1.31 -4.16 7.54
CA VAL A 362 1.89 -3.67 8.80
C VAL A 362 2.46 -4.80 9.66
N GLU A 363 1.80 -5.96 9.68
CA GLU A 363 2.27 -7.14 10.42
C GLU A 363 3.52 -7.74 9.78
N GLN A 364 3.56 -7.86 8.46
CA GLN A 364 4.75 -8.38 7.79
C GLN A 364 5.96 -7.48 8.05
N TRP A 365 5.84 -6.15 7.95
CA TRP A 365 6.91 -5.22 8.30
C TRP A 365 7.33 -5.35 9.76
N TYR A 366 6.37 -5.42 10.70
CA TYR A 366 6.66 -5.59 12.12
C TYR A 366 7.40 -6.89 12.40
N ARG A 367 6.96 -8.02 11.83
CA ARG A 367 7.67 -9.31 11.97
C ARG A 367 9.06 -9.30 11.37
N MET A 368 9.25 -8.65 10.23
CA MET A 368 10.58 -8.46 9.64
C MET A 368 11.51 -7.69 10.57
N ASN A 369 11.00 -6.62 11.21
CA ASN A 369 11.77 -5.81 12.15
C ASN A 369 12.15 -6.56 13.42
N ARG A 370 11.36 -7.56 13.81
CA ARG A 370 11.65 -8.42 14.97
C ARG A 370 12.54 -9.63 14.67
N ALA A 371 12.68 -9.98 13.40
CA ALA A 371 13.45 -11.15 13.00
C ALA A 371 14.92 -11.02 13.43
N THR A 372 15.46 -12.08 14.04
CA THR A 372 16.83 -12.15 14.54
C THR A 372 17.76 -13.05 13.72
N ASN A 373 17.17 -13.83 12.80
CA ASN A 373 17.88 -14.81 11.97
C ASN A 373 17.17 -15.03 10.64
N PHE A 374 17.80 -15.79 9.75
CA PHE A 374 17.32 -16.08 8.40
C PHE A 374 15.96 -16.81 8.39
N SER A 375 15.72 -17.74 9.32
CA SER A 375 14.45 -18.48 9.36
C SER A 375 13.29 -17.58 9.73
N GLU A 376 13.41 -16.79 10.78
CA GLU A 376 12.38 -15.85 11.23
C GLU A 376 12.07 -14.80 10.16
N TRP A 377 13.12 -14.27 9.50
CA TRP A 377 12.90 -13.31 8.41
C TRP A 377 12.15 -13.96 7.23
N ARG A 378 12.51 -15.20 6.86
CA ARG A 378 11.79 -15.94 5.80
C ARG A 378 10.35 -16.27 6.19
N GLU A 379 10.07 -16.55 7.46
CA GLU A 379 8.70 -16.74 7.96
C GLU A 379 7.86 -15.46 7.80
N ALA A 380 8.42 -14.28 8.14
CA ALA A 380 7.77 -13.01 7.89
C ALA A 380 7.52 -12.79 6.37
N MET A 381 8.49 -13.12 5.52
CA MET A 381 8.34 -13.01 4.06
C MET A 381 7.31 -14.00 3.50
N ALA A 382 7.13 -15.15 4.12
CA ALA A 382 6.15 -16.16 3.71
C ALA A 382 4.69 -15.73 3.93
N MET A 383 4.44 -14.69 4.70
CA MET A 383 3.13 -14.04 4.80
C MET A 383 2.65 -13.50 3.45
N LYS A 384 3.57 -13.04 2.60
CA LYS A 384 3.29 -12.46 1.27
C LYS A 384 2.21 -11.38 1.30
N SER A 385 2.19 -10.53 2.31
CA SER A 385 1.19 -9.45 2.40
C SER A 385 1.51 -8.26 1.49
N PHE A 386 2.74 -8.18 0.98
CA PHE A 386 3.11 -7.18 -0.01
C PHE A 386 2.64 -7.59 -1.40
N ALA A 387 2.03 -6.66 -2.13
CA ALA A 387 1.64 -6.94 -3.51
C ALA A 387 2.86 -7.30 -4.35
N SER A 388 3.95 -6.51 -4.28
CA SER A 388 5.23 -6.85 -4.91
C SER A 388 6.39 -5.98 -4.44
N PHE A 389 7.48 -6.65 -4.02
CA PHE A 389 8.82 -6.05 -3.85
C PHE A 389 9.89 -7.10 -4.16
N ASN A 390 11.04 -6.63 -4.65
CA ASN A 390 12.25 -7.41 -4.65
C ASN A 390 13.04 -7.12 -3.37
N PHE A 391 13.51 -8.16 -2.67
CA PHE A 391 14.34 -8.03 -1.48
C PHE A 391 15.73 -8.60 -1.71
N ALA A 392 16.74 -7.89 -1.23
CA ALA A 392 18.07 -8.42 -0.96
C ALA A 392 18.20 -8.57 0.57
N TYR A 393 18.77 -9.69 1.00
CA TYR A 393 19.00 -10.05 2.40
C TYR A 393 20.45 -10.45 2.62
N ALA A 394 20.97 -10.16 3.80
CA ALA A 394 22.27 -10.65 4.29
C ALA A 394 22.24 -10.85 5.82
N ASP A 395 23.04 -11.78 6.34
CA ASP A 395 23.19 -11.97 7.78
C ASP A 395 24.63 -12.25 8.22
N LYS A 396 24.85 -12.25 9.54
CA LYS A 396 26.15 -12.51 10.14
C LYS A 396 26.63 -13.98 9.96
N GLU A 397 25.72 -14.90 9.67
CA GLU A 397 26.03 -16.31 9.46
C GLU A 397 26.54 -16.61 8.05
N GLY A 398 26.54 -15.58 7.18
CA GLY A 398 27.05 -15.69 5.81
C GLY A 398 25.97 -15.91 4.77
N ASN A 399 24.69 -15.94 5.15
CA ASN A 399 23.62 -16.10 4.20
C ASN A 399 23.36 -14.80 3.44
N ILE A 400 23.12 -14.96 2.14
CA ILE A 400 22.58 -13.92 1.26
C ILE A 400 21.38 -14.46 0.49
N MET A 401 20.39 -13.62 0.21
CA MET A 401 19.21 -14.02 -0.55
C MET A 401 18.70 -12.90 -1.43
N PHE A 402 18.25 -13.24 -2.64
CA PHE A 402 17.29 -12.46 -3.41
C PHE A 402 15.92 -13.13 -3.31
N LEU A 403 14.88 -12.32 -3.15
CA LEU A 403 13.49 -12.77 -3.12
C LEU A 403 12.60 -11.79 -3.86
N HIS A 404 11.88 -12.28 -4.86
CA HIS A 404 10.72 -11.57 -5.41
C HIS A 404 9.49 -11.89 -4.56
N ASN A 405 9.24 -11.10 -3.50
CA ASN A 405 8.07 -11.28 -2.64
C ASN A 405 6.84 -10.63 -3.28
N SER A 406 5.89 -11.46 -3.71
CA SER A 406 4.72 -10.96 -4.43
C SER A 406 3.49 -11.84 -4.28
N LEU A 407 2.33 -11.23 -4.50
CA LEU A 407 1.04 -11.90 -4.64
C LEU A 407 0.78 -12.26 -6.13
N THR A 408 1.74 -12.93 -6.75
CA THR A 408 1.67 -13.33 -8.16
C THR A 408 0.48 -14.25 -8.42
N PRO A 409 -0.49 -13.86 -9.26
CA PRO A 409 -1.70 -14.65 -9.49
C PRO A 409 -1.45 -15.91 -10.32
N ARG A 410 -2.25 -16.95 -10.09
CA ARG A 410 -2.32 -18.15 -10.91
C ARG A 410 -3.32 -17.91 -12.04
N ARG A 411 -2.81 -17.65 -13.22
CA ARG A 411 -3.59 -17.29 -14.41
C ARG A 411 -3.57 -18.41 -15.45
N ASP A 412 -4.60 -18.48 -16.29
CA ASP A 412 -4.66 -19.40 -17.42
C ASP A 412 -3.63 -19.00 -18.49
N PRO A 413 -2.65 -19.87 -18.81
CA PRO A 413 -1.58 -19.52 -19.76
C PRO A 413 -2.04 -19.39 -21.22
N ARG A 414 -3.30 -19.72 -21.54
CA ARG A 414 -3.84 -19.59 -22.88
C ARG A 414 -4.21 -18.16 -23.25
N TYR A 415 -4.30 -17.25 -22.27
CA TYR A 415 -4.69 -15.85 -22.49
C TYR A 415 -3.49 -14.90 -22.34
N GLY A 416 -3.53 -13.81 -23.10
CA GLY A 416 -2.58 -12.70 -22.98
C GLY A 416 -2.99 -11.75 -21.87
N TRP A 417 -2.49 -11.96 -20.66
CA TRP A 417 -2.88 -11.21 -19.45
C TRP A 417 -2.44 -9.74 -19.44
N SER A 418 -1.59 -9.34 -20.38
CA SER A 418 -1.28 -7.92 -20.64
C SER A 418 -2.36 -7.20 -21.45
N GLN A 419 -3.35 -7.92 -21.98
CA GLN A 419 -4.53 -7.39 -22.66
C GLN A 419 -5.70 -7.27 -21.68
N TYR A 420 -6.84 -6.71 -22.14
CA TYR A 420 -8.08 -6.84 -21.40
C TYR A 420 -8.63 -8.26 -21.55
N LEU A 421 -9.38 -8.72 -20.58
CA LEU A 421 -9.91 -10.08 -20.55
C LEU A 421 -11.42 -10.07 -20.81
N PRO A 422 -11.99 -11.15 -21.42
CA PRO A 422 -13.42 -11.30 -21.45
C PRO A 422 -13.98 -11.46 -20.03
N GLY A 423 -15.05 -10.72 -19.73
CA GLY A 423 -15.68 -10.71 -18.41
C GLY A 423 -16.85 -11.66 -18.26
N ASP A 424 -17.08 -12.54 -19.25
CA ASP A 424 -18.18 -13.49 -19.28
C ASP A 424 -17.77 -14.93 -18.92
N ASP A 425 -16.50 -15.16 -18.61
CA ASP A 425 -15.91 -16.46 -18.24
C ASP A 425 -15.35 -16.43 -16.81
N SER A 426 -16.04 -17.07 -15.86
CA SER A 426 -15.62 -17.13 -14.45
C SER A 426 -14.30 -17.87 -14.23
N SER A 427 -13.88 -18.74 -15.17
CA SER A 427 -12.61 -19.46 -15.07
C SER A 427 -11.38 -18.53 -15.16
N LEU A 428 -11.56 -17.32 -15.68
CA LEU A 428 -10.53 -16.29 -15.74
C LEU A 428 -10.42 -15.46 -14.46
N ILE A 429 -11.36 -15.61 -13.53
CA ILE A 429 -11.31 -14.96 -12.22
C ILE A 429 -10.34 -15.74 -11.34
N TRP A 430 -9.05 -15.37 -11.36
CA TRP A 430 -8.08 -16.03 -10.51
C TRP A 430 -8.38 -15.82 -9.02
N LYS A 431 -8.25 -16.88 -8.22
CA LYS A 431 -8.53 -16.92 -6.77
C LYS A 431 -7.27 -17.19 -5.95
N GLU A 432 -6.24 -17.73 -6.60
CA GLU A 432 -5.02 -18.16 -5.93
C GLU A 432 -3.80 -17.41 -6.44
N THR A 433 -2.81 -17.29 -5.56
CA THR A 433 -1.46 -16.79 -5.90
C THR A 433 -0.42 -17.90 -5.75
N LEU A 434 0.76 -17.69 -6.30
CA LEU A 434 1.89 -18.61 -6.12
C LEU A 434 2.23 -18.73 -4.62
N GLY A 435 2.51 -19.94 -4.17
CA GLY A 435 3.05 -20.18 -2.84
C GLY A 435 4.45 -19.58 -2.67
N PHE A 436 4.86 -19.27 -1.45
CA PHE A 436 6.16 -18.65 -1.15
C PHE A 436 7.35 -19.37 -1.79
N SER A 437 7.40 -20.69 -1.71
CA SER A 437 8.47 -21.50 -2.31
C SER A 437 8.47 -21.53 -3.84
N GLN A 438 7.39 -21.05 -4.46
CA GLN A 438 7.24 -20.98 -5.92
C GLN A 438 7.62 -19.61 -6.48
N LEU A 439 7.82 -18.60 -5.61
CA LEU A 439 8.27 -17.29 -6.03
C LEU A 439 9.72 -17.32 -6.50
N PRO A 440 10.12 -16.50 -7.47
CA PRO A 440 11.52 -16.37 -7.86
C PRO A 440 12.38 -15.98 -6.67
N GLN A 441 13.34 -16.80 -6.32
CA GLN A 441 14.26 -16.58 -5.21
C GLN A 441 15.59 -17.27 -5.45
N VAL A 442 16.65 -16.70 -4.89
CA VAL A 442 18.02 -17.22 -4.91
C VAL A 442 18.56 -17.16 -3.49
N VAL A 443 19.07 -18.29 -3.00
CA VAL A 443 19.66 -18.39 -1.65
C VAL A 443 21.08 -18.91 -1.79
N ASN A 444 22.05 -18.17 -1.26
CA ASN A 444 23.47 -18.56 -1.21
C ASN A 444 24.01 -19.04 -2.57
N PRO A 445 23.87 -18.24 -3.66
CA PRO A 445 24.35 -18.68 -4.97
C PRO A 445 25.86 -18.91 -4.97
N ALA A 446 26.32 -19.84 -5.82
CA ALA A 446 27.74 -20.13 -5.95
C ALA A 446 28.56 -18.90 -6.45
N SER A 447 27.92 -18.02 -7.20
CA SER A 447 28.46 -16.73 -7.63
C SER A 447 28.76 -15.75 -6.48
N GLY A 448 28.21 -15.98 -5.27
CA GLY A 448 28.50 -15.22 -4.06
C GLY A 448 27.91 -13.81 -3.99
N TYR A 449 26.96 -13.46 -4.87
CA TYR A 449 26.26 -12.19 -4.83
C TYR A 449 24.81 -12.30 -5.31
N VAL A 450 23.98 -11.38 -4.84
CA VAL A 450 22.63 -11.12 -5.39
C VAL A 450 22.42 -9.62 -5.52
N HIS A 451 21.64 -9.19 -6.51
CA HIS A 451 21.33 -7.77 -6.71
C HIS A 451 19.92 -7.54 -7.24
N SER A 452 19.45 -6.32 -7.08
CA SER A 452 18.26 -5.79 -7.74
C SER A 452 18.45 -4.32 -8.06
N ALA A 453 18.19 -3.94 -9.32
CA ALA A 453 18.09 -2.57 -9.79
C ALA A 453 16.72 -2.30 -10.43
N ASN A 454 15.65 -2.89 -9.84
CA ASN A 454 14.27 -2.89 -10.29
C ASN A 454 13.99 -3.77 -11.52
N GLN A 455 14.96 -4.56 -11.96
CA GLN A 455 14.82 -5.46 -13.10
C GLN A 455 14.01 -6.72 -12.76
N THR A 456 13.82 -7.55 -13.78
CA THR A 456 13.22 -8.87 -13.69
C THR A 456 13.93 -9.76 -12.67
N PRO A 457 13.22 -10.67 -11.96
CA PRO A 457 13.83 -11.59 -11.00
C PRO A 457 14.70 -12.69 -11.65
N PHE A 458 14.84 -12.70 -12.98
CA PHE A 458 15.62 -13.68 -13.73
C PHE A 458 17.02 -13.16 -14.11
N ASN A 459 17.42 -12.00 -13.60
CA ASN A 459 18.74 -11.41 -13.79
C ASN A 459 19.20 -10.73 -12.49
N VAL A 460 19.44 -11.52 -11.44
CA VAL A 460 19.70 -11.04 -10.07
C VAL A 460 21.01 -11.58 -9.48
N THR A 461 21.72 -12.39 -10.25
CA THR A 461 23.03 -12.95 -9.93
C THR A 461 23.71 -13.45 -11.22
N ALA A 462 24.76 -14.27 -11.14
CA ALA A 462 25.35 -14.89 -12.33
C ALA A 462 24.35 -15.81 -13.05
N GLU A 463 24.47 -15.92 -14.36
CA GLU A 463 23.51 -16.63 -15.23
C GLU A 463 23.19 -18.04 -14.77
N ALA A 464 24.19 -18.79 -14.29
CA ALA A 464 24.04 -20.18 -13.85
C ALA A 464 23.15 -20.32 -12.60
N ASP A 465 23.15 -19.29 -11.73
CA ASP A 465 22.46 -19.28 -10.43
C ASP A 465 21.10 -18.57 -10.49
N ASN A 466 20.78 -17.88 -11.59
CA ASN A 466 19.51 -17.17 -11.74
C ASN A 466 18.31 -18.11 -11.77
N PRO A 467 17.16 -17.70 -11.23
CA PRO A 467 15.91 -18.39 -11.48
C PRO A 467 15.66 -18.49 -12.99
N LYS A 468 15.12 -19.62 -13.45
CA LYS A 468 14.86 -19.85 -14.87
C LYS A 468 13.42 -19.48 -15.22
N LEU A 469 13.22 -18.56 -16.16
CA LEU A 469 11.89 -18.15 -16.61
C LEU A 469 11.04 -19.32 -17.13
N GLU A 470 11.68 -20.31 -17.75
CA GLU A 470 11.05 -21.55 -18.25
C GLU A 470 10.38 -22.39 -17.16
N ASN A 471 10.75 -22.19 -15.88
CA ASN A 471 10.10 -22.86 -14.75
C ASN A 471 8.76 -22.22 -14.37
N TYR A 472 8.38 -21.11 -15.01
CA TYR A 472 7.19 -20.36 -14.71
C TYR A 472 6.24 -20.35 -15.92
N LYS A 473 4.93 -20.41 -15.63
CA LYS A 473 3.93 -20.34 -16.69
C LYS A 473 3.83 -18.92 -17.26
N PRO A 474 3.54 -18.75 -18.54
CA PRO A 474 3.38 -17.45 -19.16
C PRO A 474 2.41 -16.52 -18.40
N GLY A 475 1.28 -17.02 -17.88
CA GLY A 475 0.29 -16.21 -17.16
C GLY A 475 0.74 -15.63 -15.80
N HIS A 476 1.97 -15.89 -15.32
CA HIS A 476 2.40 -15.42 -13.99
C HIS A 476 2.83 -13.94 -13.93
N GLY A 477 2.82 -13.21 -15.05
CA GLY A 477 3.09 -11.76 -15.04
C GLY A 477 4.51 -11.34 -14.64
N PHE A 478 5.50 -12.26 -14.74
CA PHE A 478 6.90 -11.96 -14.44
C PHE A 478 7.66 -11.23 -15.55
N GLN A 479 6.97 -10.88 -16.64
CA GLN A 479 7.54 -10.05 -17.69
C GLN A 479 7.67 -8.63 -17.20
N MET A 480 8.60 -8.45 -16.30
CA MET A 480 8.98 -7.15 -15.80
C MET A 480 10.01 -6.51 -16.71
N ASP A 481 10.05 -5.22 -16.58
CA ASP A 481 11.01 -4.36 -17.23
C ASP A 481 12.43 -4.94 -17.13
N MET A 482 13.03 -5.09 -18.30
CA MET A 482 14.43 -5.45 -18.48
C MET A 482 15.27 -4.15 -18.60
N THR A 483 15.18 -3.27 -17.59
CA THR A 483 15.95 -2.01 -17.65
C THR A 483 17.46 -2.29 -17.77
N ASN A 484 18.15 -1.48 -18.56
CA ASN A 484 19.61 -1.52 -18.69
C ASN A 484 20.36 -1.21 -17.38
N ARG A 485 19.65 -0.90 -16.30
CA ARG A 485 20.23 -0.55 -14.99
C ARG A 485 20.91 -1.71 -14.28
N ALA A 486 20.62 -2.95 -14.70
CA ALA A 486 21.23 -4.16 -14.15
C ALA A 486 22.43 -4.68 -14.97
N GLN A 487 22.79 -4.01 -16.07
CA GLN A 487 23.91 -4.38 -16.94
C GLN A 487 25.21 -3.71 -16.53
#